data_71c92350b11d40d813a92f3277d2bcfd
#
_entry.id   71c92350b11d40d813a92f3277d2bcfd
#
_cell.length_a   1.000
_cell.length_b   1.000
_cell.length_c   1.000
_cell.angle_alpha   90.00
_cell.angle_beta   90.00
_cell.angle_gamma   90.00
#
_symmetry.space_group_name_H-M   'P 1'
#
loop_
_entity.id
_entity.type
_entity.pdbx_description
1 polymer ?
#
loop_
_entity_poly.entity_id
_entity_poly.type
_entity_poly.pdbx_seq_one_letter_code
_entity_poly.pdbx_strand_id
1 'polypeptide(L)'
;MKQFLTNRNVKKSVQSLQKSMANIQEEIKKLQHIHNILMTRLYNIEHFTNSYSNSDIVIKQFEEREYIQLARSVSWADTENLYFGYLELENKIGGIIPALASNKFGDFIKKEYFDEIRQSSDFSANLSDYQSQSFILVQDEESEQPTQKIENGLFLCSYYGGLTREKMLTQLKKLLHHCDTHDYIITGDAFRIMQVDVSLTDQYDEAYYEIQIPIKEKVTSEQPSK
;
A
#
# COMPACT_ATOMS: atom_id res chain seq x y z
N MET A 1 -15.73 41.10 5.36
CA MET A 1 -15.21 42.47 5.66
C MET A 1 -16.30 43.52 5.96
N LYS A 2 -17.45 43.55 5.28
CA LYS A 2 -18.51 44.58 5.53
C LYS A 2 -19.18 44.51 6.91
N GLN A 3 -19.29 43.35 7.57
CA GLN A 3 -19.91 43.23 8.91
C GLN A 3 -19.01 43.73 10.07
N PHE A 4 -17.70 43.91 9.84
CA PHE A 4 -16.75 44.35 10.86
C PHE A 4 -16.85 45.85 11.15
N LEU A 5 -17.46 46.62 10.24
CA LEU A 5 -17.50 48.08 10.30
C LEU A 5 -18.77 48.68 10.95
N THR A 6 -19.86 47.88 11.11
CA THR A 6 -21.19 48.41 11.49
C THR A 6 -21.56 48.28 12.98
N ASN A 7 -20.77 47.58 13.81
CA ASN A 7 -21.10 47.49 15.25
C ASN A 7 -19.83 47.14 16.06
N ARG A 8 -18.97 48.12 16.23
CA ARG A 8 -17.69 48.00 16.97
C ARG A 8 -17.97 47.84 18.47
N ASN A 9 -18.05 46.61 18.94
CA ASN A 9 -18.07 46.25 20.35
C ASN A 9 -16.86 45.35 20.61
N VAL A 10 -16.03 45.69 21.61
CA VAL A 10 -14.81 44.96 21.98
C VAL A 10 -15.09 43.46 22.14
N LYS A 11 -16.22 43.08 22.76
CA LYS A 11 -16.62 41.70 22.94
C LYS A 11 -16.80 40.94 21.60
N LYS A 12 -17.46 41.56 20.63
CA LYS A 12 -17.67 40.99 19.28
C LYS A 12 -16.38 40.91 18.50
N SER A 13 -15.50 41.91 18.66
CA SER A 13 -14.18 41.89 18.03
C SER A 13 -13.30 40.73 18.57
N VAL A 14 -13.29 40.52 19.89
CA VAL A 14 -12.59 39.42 20.53
C VAL A 14 -13.11 38.08 20.02
N GLN A 15 -14.43 37.88 19.98
CA GLN A 15 -15.03 36.63 19.46
C GLN A 15 -14.68 36.40 17.99
N SER A 16 -14.69 37.44 17.15
CA SER A 16 -14.31 37.33 15.74
C SER A 16 -12.81 36.94 15.57
N LEU A 17 -11.94 37.55 16.38
CA LEU A 17 -10.52 37.22 16.38
C LEU A 17 -10.28 35.78 16.86
N GLN A 18 -10.94 35.34 17.93
CA GLN A 18 -10.87 33.98 18.42
C GLN A 18 -11.31 32.95 17.35
N LYS A 19 -12.44 33.24 16.65
CA LYS A 19 -12.90 32.40 15.55
C LYS A 19 -11.90 32.37 14.40
N SER A 20 -11.33 33.52 14.04
CA SER A 20 -10.29 33.56 12.99
C SER A 20 -9.03 32.78 13.38
N MET A 21 -8.60 32.89 14.65
CA MET A 21 -7.47 32.11 15.17
C MET A 21 -7.75 30.58 15.11
N ALA A 22 -8.95 30.15 15.50
CA ALA A 22 -9.34 28.76 15.43
C ALA A 22 -9.31 28.23 13.98
N ASN A 23 -9.84 28.99 13.04
CA ASN A 23 -9.81 28.63 11.62
C ASN A 23 -8.37 28.54 11.08
N ILE A 24 -7.52 29.50 11.43
CA ILE A 24 -6.09 29.48 11.05
C ILE A 24 -5.40 28.27 11.64
N GLN A 25 -5.68 27.94 12.90
CA GLN A 25 -5.09 26.76 13.54
C GLN A 25 -5.49 25.45 12.83
N GLU A 26 -6.75 25.37 12.39
CA GLU A 26 -7.22 24.23 11.61
C GLU A 26 -6.51 24.13 10.25
N GLU A 27 -6.37 25.26 9.55
CA GLU A 27 -5.60 25.30 8.28
C GLU A 27 -4.13 24.92 8.46
N ILE A 28 -3.49 25.39 9.54
CA ILE A 28 -2.11 24.99 9.86
C ILE A 28 -2.01 23.47 10.06
N LYS A 29 -2.94 22.85 10.80
CA LYS A 29 -2.96 21.39 10.96
C LYS A 29 -3.11 20.65 9.62
N LYS A 30 -4.01 21.11 8.75
CA LYS A 30 -4.19 20.54 7.41
C LYS A 30 -2.90 20.64 6.57
N LEU A 31 -2.26 21.82 6.56
CA LEU A 31 -1.02 22.01 5.83
C LEU A 31 0.13 21.18 6.39
N GLN A 32 0.22 21.01 7.70
CA GLN A 32 1.20 20.12 8.34
C GLN A 32 0.98 18.68 7.94
N HIS A 33 -0.25 18.21 7.91
CA HIS A 33 -0.60 16.87 7.46
C HIS A 33 -0.19 16.65 5.99
N ILE A 34 -0.54 17.58 5.10
CA ILE A 34 -0.13 17.55 3.68
C ILE A 34 1.39 17.51 3.54
N HIS A 35 2.10 18.35 4.30
CA HIS A 35 3.56 18.38 4.29
C HIS A 35 4.16 17.02 4.67
N ASN A 36 3.65 16.38 5.73
CA ASN A 36 4.12 15.06 6.16
C ASN A 36 3.88 13.99 5.08
N ILE A 37 2.73 14.02 4.42
CA ILE A 37 2.41 13.13 3.29
C ILE A 37 3.46 13.29 2.16
N LEU A 38 3.70 14.53 1.75
CA LEU A 38 4.66 14.82 0.68
C LEU A 38 6.09 14.41 1.06
N MET A 39 6.51 14.62 2.31
CA MET A 39 7.82 14.19 2.80
C MET A 39 7.95 12.68 2.79
N THR A 40 6.93 11.94 3.23
CA THR A 40 6.93 10.47 3.18
C THR A 40 7.01 9.98 1.74
N ARG A 41 6.28 10.62 0.82
CA ARG A 41 6.30 10.26 -0.61
C ARG A 41 7.67 10.52 -1.24
N LEU A 42 8.26 11.68 -0.98
CA LEU A 42 9.60 12.03 -1.45
C LEU A 42 10.62 11.01 -0.95
N TYR A 43 10.60 10.71 0.35
CA TYR A 43 11.47 9.69 0.93
C TYR A 43 11.32 8.33 0.26
N ASN A 44 10.09 7.89 0.01
CA ASN A 44 9.83 6.62 -0.66
C ASN A 44 10.42 6.61 -2.08
N ILE A 45 10.19 7.67 -2.87
CA ILE A 45 10.71 7.78 -4.23
C ILE A 45 12.25 7.72 -4.22
N GLU A 46 12.90 8.54 -3.41
CA GLU A 46 14.37 8.59 -3.31
C GLU A 46 14.95 7.26 -2.82
N HIS A 47 14.29 6.64 -1.85
CA HIS A 47 14.72 5.36 -1.29
C HIS A 47 14.62 4.23 -2.32
N PHE A 48 13.50 4.15 -3.06
CA PHE A 48 13.30 3.11 -4.06
C PHE A 48 14.14 3.32 -5.33
N THR A 49 14.34 4.55 -5.77
CA THR A 49 15.18 4.81 -6.95
C THR A 49 16.66 4.59 -6.70
N ASN A 50 17.14 4.81 -5.48
CA ASN A 50 18.56 4.76 -5.16
C ASN A 50 19.02 3.48 -4.45
N SER A 51 18.13 2.72 -3.80
CA SER A 51 18.53 1.71 -2.82
C SER A 51 18.19 0.27 -3.20
N TYR A 52 17.31 0.01 -4.15
CA TYR A 52 16.88 -1.34 -4.46
C TYR A 52 17.29 -1.80 -5.84
N SER A 53 18.22 -2.75 -5.88
CA SER A 53 18.33 -3.63 -7.05
C SER A 53 17.08 -4.51 -7.10
N ASN A 54 16.53 -4.75 -8.30
CA ASN A 54 15.31 -5.55 -8.54
C ASN A 54 15.40 -7.02 -8.07
N SER A 55 16.42 -7.41 -7.32
CA SER A 55 16.70 -8.80 -6.96
C SER A 55 16.78 -9.05 -5.45
N ASP A 56 16.79 -8.03 -4.62
CA ASP A 56 17.03 -8.24 -3.19
C ASP A 56 15.77 -8.78 -2.50
N ILE A 57 15.96 -9.93 -1.85
CA ILE A 57 14.95 -10.53 -0.98
C ILE A 57 15.31 -10.19 0.45
N VAL A 58 14.37 -9.60 1.18
CA VAL A 58 14.56 -9.18 2.57
C VAL A 58 13.43 -9.69 3.46
N ILE A 59 13.75 -10.03 4.70
CA ILE A 59 12.74 -10.32 5.72
C ILE A 59 12.47 -9.05 6.50
N LYS A 60 11.19 -8.70 6.62
CA LYS A 60 10.73 -7.56 7.40
C LYS A 60 9.73 -8.00 8.47
N GLN A 61 9.83 -7.40 9.63
CA GLN A 61 8.81 -7.46 10.66
C GLN A 61 7.85 -6.29 10.43
N PHE A 62 6.56 -6.58 10.31
CA PHE A 62 5.53 -5.54 10.27
C PHE A 62 4.64 -5.66 11.51
N GLU A 63 4.24 -4.50 12.02
CA GLU A 63 3.15 -4.38 12.97
C GLU A 63 1.81 -4.65 12.28
N GLU A 64 0.74 -4.81 13.05
CA GLU A 64 -0.63 -4.92 12.53
C GLU A 64 -0.96 -3.69 11.68
N ARG A 65 -1.55 -3.91 10.51
CA ARG A 65 -1.94 -2.86 9.56
C ARG A 65 -3.40 -3.01 9.20
N GLU A 66 -4.10 -1.90 9.15
CA GLU A 66 -5.49 -1.87 8.71
C GLU A 66 -5.59 -1.59 7.21
N TYR A 67 -6.60 -2.16 6.57
CA TYR A 67 -6.87 -1.93 5.15
C TYR A 67 -8.37 -1.96 4.85
N ILE A 68 -8.73 -1.30 3.75
CA ILE A 68 -10.05 -1.37 3.14
C ILE A 68 -9.89 -2.03 1.79
N GLN A 69 -10.73 -3.03 1.49
CA GLN A 69 -10.68 -3.72 0.20
C GLN A 69 -11.96 -3.53 -0.61
N LEU A 70 -11.86 -3.72 -1.92
CA LEU A 70 -13.01 -3.84 -2.78
C LEU A 70 -13.67 -5.22 -2.59
N ALA A 71 -15.00 -5.24 -2.59
CA ALA A 71 -15.74 -6.50 -2.50
C ALA A 71 -15.62 -7.34 -3.79
N ARG A 72 -15.37 -6.70 -4.94
CA ARG A 72 -15.23 -7.36 -6.24
C ARG A 72 -13.81 -7.82 -6.49
N SER A 73 -13.68 -8.98 -7.12
CA SER A 73 -12.41 -9.43 -7.69
C SER A 73 -12.27 -8.96 -9.13
N VAL A 74 -11.05 -8.76 -9.57
CA VAL A 74 -10.70 -8.35 -10.92
C VAL A 74 -9.65 -9.31 -11.48
N SER A 75 -9.82 -9.72 -12.73
CA SER A 75 -8.84 -10.57 -13.43
C SER A 75 -7.49 -9.84 -13.58
N TRP A 76 -6.39 -10.56 -13.44
CA TRP A 76 -5.05 -10.00 -13.68
C TRP A 76 -4.81 -9.58 -15.13
N ALA A 77 -5.57 -10.12 -16.08
CA ALA A 77 -5.54 -9.68 -17.46
C ALA A 77 -6.18 -8.29 -17.65
N ASP A 78 -7.02 -7.85 -16.71
CA ASP A 78 -7.78 -6.60 -16.79
C ASP A 78 -7.12 -5.50 -15.94
N THR A 79 -6.03 -4.95 -16.46
CA THR A 79 -5.25 -3.91 -15.76
C THR A 79 -6.02 -2.59 -15.60
N GLU A 80 -6.93 -2.28 -16.53
CA GLU A 80 -7.75 -1.07 -16.49
C GLU A 80 -8.74 -1.11 -15.32
N ASN A 81 -9.46 -2.21 -15.16
CA ASN A 81 -10.39 -2.38 -14.02
C ASN A 81 -9.67 -2.48 -12.66
N LEU A 82 -8.43 -2.97 -12.61
CA LEU A 82 -7.61 -2.88 -11.40
C LEU A 82 -7.31 -1.43 -11.04
N TYR A 83 -6.94 -0.61 -12.01
CA TYR A 83 -6.70 0.83 -11.79
C TYR A 83 -7.97 1.56 -11.33
N PHE A 84 -9.11 1.31 -11.98
CA PHE A 84 -10.40 1.86 -11.52
C PHE A 84 -10.74 1.42 -10.10
N GLY A 85 -10.34 0.22 -9.69
CA GLY A 85 -10.48 -0.24 -8.32
C GLY A 85 -9.75 0.65 -7.30
N TYR A 86 -8.56 1.10 -7.63
CA TYR A 86 -7.83 2.03 -6.76
C TYR A 86 -8.52 3.39 -6.64
N LEU A 87 -9.03 3.94 -7.75
CA LEU A 87 -9.81 5.18 -7.73
C LEU A 87 -11.10 5.05 -6.91
N GLU A 88 -11.77 3.89 -6.99
CA GLU A 88 -12.97 3.61 -6.19
C GLU A 88 -12.65 3.57 -4.69
N LEU A 89 -11.53 2.93 -4.30
CA LEU A 89 -11.07 2.87 -2.91
C LEU A 89 -10.73 4.27 -2.39
N GLU A 90 -10.03 5.07 -3.17
CA GLU A 90 -9.68 6.43 -2.81
C GLU A 90 -10.91 7.29 -2.53
N ASN A 91 -11.93 7.19 -3.39
CA ASN A 91 -13.20 7.89 -3.18
C ASN A 91 -13.94 7.43 -1.91
N LYS A 92 -13.81 6.16 -1.50
CA LYS A 92 -14.41 5.64 -0.27
C LYS A 92 -13.78 6.21 1.00
N ILE A 93 -12.49 6.48 0.99
CA ILE A 93 -11.76 7.01 2.16
C ILE A 93 -12.06 8.50 2.36
N GLY A 94 -12.53 9.20 1.33
CA GLY A 94 -12.91 10.61 1.46
C GLY A 94 -11.72 11.54 1.73
N GLY A 95 -10.54 11.18 1.29
CA GLY A 95 -9.31 11.91 1.55
C GLY A 95 -9.33 13.35 1.04
N ILE A 96 -8.71 14.25 1.79
CA ILE A 96 -8.63 15.69 1.48
C ILE A 96 -7.83 15.95 0.20
N ILE A 97 -6.97 15.01 -0.19
CA ILE A 97 -6.14 15.08 -1.40
C ILE A 97 -6.16 13.70 -2.08
N PRO A 98 -7.04 13.52 -3.08
CA PRO A 98 -7.01 12.32 -3.90
C PRO A 98 -5.65 12.14 -4.59
N ALA A 99 -5.26 10.90 -4.85
CA ALA A 99 -4.13 10.47 -5.69
C ALA A 99 -2.72 10.91 -5.25
N LEU A 100 -2.55 11.99 -4.52
CA LEU A 100 -1.26 12.43 -4.00
C LEU A 100 -0.98 11.89 -2.59
N ALA A 101 -1.97 11.29 -1.98
CA ALA A 101 -1.91 10.88 -0.60
C ALA A 101 -0.91 9.73 -0.38
N SER A 102 -0.47 9.60 0.83
CA SER A 102 0.39 8.54 1.36
C SER A 102 -0.23 7.14 1.31
N ASN A 103 -1.44 7.03 0.77
CA ASN A 103 -2.17 5.78 0.73
C ASN A 103 -1.46 4.76 -0.15
N LYS A 104 -1.09 3.67 0.46
CA LYS A 104 -0.47 2.56 -0.25
C LYS A 104 -1.56 1.67 -0.79
N PHE A 105 -1.75 1.72 -2.11
CA PHE A 105 -2.61 0.78 -2.82
C PHE A 105 -1.92 -0.54 -3.02
N GLY A 106 -2.71 -1.60 -3.07
CA GLY A 106 -2.22 -2.91 -3.38
C GLY A 106 -3.30 -3.84 -3.89
N ASP A 107 -2.88 -5.03 -4.21
CA ASP A 107 -3.77 -6.15 -4.49
C ASP A 107 -3.27 -7.43 -3.85
N PHE A 108 -4.19 -8.36 -3.61
CA PHE A 108 -3.89 -9.67 -3.06
C PHE A 108 -3.45 -10.62 -4.17
N ILE A 109 -2.48 -11.45 -3.87
CA ILE A 109 -2.09 -12.61 -4.67
C ILE A 109 -2.45 -13.85 -3.86
N LYS A 110 -3.49 -14.56 -4.29
CA LYS A 110 -4.05 -15.67 -3.55
C LYS A 110 -3.05 -16.82 -3.43
N LYS A 111 -2.92 -17.37 -2.22
CA LYS A 111 -2.04 -18.50 -1.92
C LYS A 111 -2.37 -19.73 -2.77
N GLU A 112 -3.64 -19.91 -3.14
CA GLU A 112 -4.08 -21.01 -4.01
C GLU A 112 -3.40 -21.06 -5.38
N TYR A 113 -2.85 -19.92 -5.87
CA TYR A 113 -2.15 -19.85 -7.15
C TYR A 113 -0.65 -20.19 -7.04
N PHE A 114 -0.09 -20.30 -5.83
CA PHE A 114 1.36 -20.39 -5.63
C PHE A 114 1.97 -21.65 -6.23
N ASP A 115 1.28 -22.80 -6.15
CA ASP A 115 1.81 -24.05 -6.69
C ASP A 115 1.83 -24.04 -8.22
N GLU A 116 0.81 -23.47 -8.85
CA GLU A 116 0.79 -23.26 -10.29
C GLU A 116 1.89 -22.28 -10.72
N ILE A 117 2.05 -21.17 -10.00
CA ILE A 117 3.10 -20.17 -10.28
C ILE A 117 4.51 -20.78 -10.14
N ARG A 118 4.75 -21.68 -9.16
CA ARG A 118 6.02 -22.39 -9.03
C ARG A 118 6.35 -23.25 -10.25
N GLN A 119 5.35 -23.91 -10.82
CA GLN A 119 5.49 -24.89 -11.89
C GLN A 119 5.48 -24.25 -13.29
N SER A 120 4.84 -23.10 -13.44
CA SER A 120 4.69 -22.46 -14.73
C SER A 120 6.03 -21.98 -15.30
N SER A 121 6.29 -22.31 -16.56
CA SER A 121 7.39 -21.76 -17.34
C SER A 121 6.97 -20.58 -18.21
N ASP A 122 5.68 -20.45 -18.50
CA ASP A 122 5.08 -19.40 -19.30
C ASP A 122 3.90 -18.79 -18.52
N PHE A 123 4.03 -17.51 -18.18
CA PHE A 123 3.01 -16.79 -17.41
C PHE A 123 1.94 -16.12 -18.30
N SER A 124 2.14 -16.09 -19.61
CA SER A 124 1.22 -15.39 -20.50
C SER A 124 -0.10 -16.12 -20.73
N ALA A 125 -0.08 -17.45 -20.60
CA ALA A 125 -1.21 -18.30 -21.00
C ALA A 125 -2.41 -18.25 -20.04
N ASN A 126 -2.20 -17.99 -18.74
CA ASN A 126 -3.24 -18.17 -17.70
C ASN A 126 -3.55 -16.92 -16.87
N LEU A 127 -3.12 -15.73 -17.32
CA LEU A 127 -3.37 -14.48 -16.54
C LEU A 127 -4.85 -14.16 -16.36
N SER A 128 -5.72 -14.61 -17.27
CA SER A 128 -7.18 -14.42 -17.17
C SER A 128 -7.81 -15.22 -16.03
N ASP A 129 -7.19 -16.31 -15.62
CA ASP A 129 -7.72 -17.23 -14.60
C ASP A 129 -7.43 -16.74 -13.19
N TYR A 130 -6.38 -15.91 -13.03
CA TYR A 130 -6.04 -15.32 -11.75
C TYR A 130 -6.93 -14.12 -11.42
N GLN A 131 -7.45 -14.10 -10.22
CA GLN A 131 -8.30 -13.04 -9.70
C GLN A 131 -7.61 -12.35 -8.53
N SER A 132 -7.78 -11.04 -8.43
CA SER A 132 -7.25 -10.22 -7.35
C SER A 132 -8.31 -9.28 -6.81
N GLN A 133 -8.18 -8.91 -5.55
CA GLN A 133 -8.95 -7.85 -4.91
C GLN A 133 -8.02 -6.70 -4.56
N SER A 134 -8.38 -5.51 -5.03
CA SER A 134 -7.65 -4.30 -4.69
C SER A 134 -7.95 -3.86 -3.26
N PHE A 135 -6.95 -3.32 -2.59
CA PHE A 135 -7.06 -2.75 -1.25
C PHE A 135 -6.27 -1.45 -1.14
N ILE A 136 -6.55 -0.70 -0.08
CA ILE A 136 -5.80 0.48 0.34
C ILE A 136 -5.44 0.32 1.82
N LEU A 137 -4.16 0.53 2.16
CA LEU A 137 -3.72 0.56 3.55
C LEU A 137 -4.17 1.87 4.20
N VAL A 138 -4.83 1.75 5.35
CA VAL A 138 -5.23 2.90 6.16
C VAL A 138 -4.04 3.30 7.03
N GLN A 139 -3.61 4.54 6.92
CA GLN A 139 -2.46 5.05 7.67
C GLN A 139 -2.84 5.88 8.89
N ASP A 140 -4.06 6.41 8.92
CA ASP A 140 -4.56 7.28 9.98
C ASP A 140 -5.81 6.68 10.65
N GLU A 141 -5.96 6.93 11.96
CA GLU A 141 -7.06 6.46 12.80
C GLU A 141 -8.45 7.04 12.43
N GLU A 142 -8.54 7.85 11.37
CA GLU A 142 -9.73 8.62 11.02
C GLU A 142 -10.62 7.98 9.93
N SER A 143 -10.43 6.72 9.59
CA SER A 143 -11.33 6.08 8.65
C SER A 143 -12.66 5.72 9.32
N GLU A 144 -13.76 6.34 8.89
CA GLU A 144 -15.12 5.96 9.28
C GLU A 144 -15.58 4.63 8.63
N GLN A 145 -14.80 4.08 7.71
CA GLN A 145 -15.12 2.84 7.02
C GLN A 145 -14.67 1.61 7.82
N PRO A 146 -15.42 0.51 7.76
CA PRO A 146 -14.98 -0.73 8.39
C PRO A 146 -13.68 -1.22 7.75
N THR A 147 -12.67 -1.42 8.58
CA THR A 147 -11.36 -1.91 8.17
C THR A 147 -11.22 -3.41 8.41
N GLN A 148 -10.32 -4.04 7.65
CA GLN A 148 -9.80 -5.38 7.90
C GLN A 148 -8.34 -5.26 8.32
N LYS A 149 -7.77 -6.35 8.85
CA LYS A 149 -6.43 -6.35 9.42
C LYS A 149 -5.50 -7.28 8.68
N ILE A 150 -4.28 -6.81 8.45
CA ILE A 150 -3.13 -7.65 8.15
C ILE A 150 -2.42 -7.85 9.48
N GLU A 151 -2.40 -9.09 9.94
CA GLU A 151 -1.79 -9.45 11.21
C GLU A 151 -0.31 -9.07 11.25
N ASN A 152 0.20 -8.73 12.44
CA ASN A 152 1.60 -8.53 12.67
C ASN A 152 2.40 -9.81 12.39
N GLY A 153 3.63 -9.69 11.93
CA GLY A 153 4.46 -10.87 11.68
C GLY A 153 5.65 -10.62 10.78
N LEU A 154 6.31 -11.72 10.44
CA LEU A 154 7.41 -11.74 9.48
C LEU A 154 6.87 -11.84 8.05
N PHE A 155 7.45 -11.06 7.17
CA PHE A 155 7.14 -11.08 5.76
C PHE A 155 8.42 -11.19 4.95
N LEU A 156 8.43 -12.08 3.98
CA LEU A 156 9.43 -12.12 2.94
C LEU A 156 9.06 -11.10 1.88
N CYS A 157 9.92 -10.12 1.66
CA CYS A 157 9.66 -8.97 0.80
C CYS A 157 10.65 -8.91 -0.35
N SER A 158 10.19 -8.47 -1.49
CA SER A 158 11.04 -8.14 -2.62
C SER A 158 10.39 -7.07 -3.50
N TYR A 159 11.21 -6.40 -4.31
CA TYR A 159 10.80 -5.26 -5.11
C TYR A 159 10.96 -5.55 -6.59
N TYR A 160 10.14 -4.92 -7.41
CA TYR A 160 10.32 -4.93 -8.85
C TYR A 160 9.82 -3.62 -9.47
N GLY A 161 10.42 -3.21 -10.58
CA GLY A 161 10.02 -2.04 -11.35
C GLY A 161 9.20 -2.43 -12.58
N GLY A 162 8.29 -1.55 -12.96
CA GLY A 162 7.44 -1.68 -14.14
C GLY A 162 6.09 -2.35 -13.88
N LEU A 163 5.17 -2.16 -14.84
CA LEU A 163 3.75 -2.56 -14.73
C LEU A 163 3.46 -3.99 -15.18
N THR A 164 4.43 -4.67 -15.81
CA THR A 164 4.13 -5.95 -16.45
C THR A 164 3.89 -7.06 -15.43
N ARG A 165 2.86 -7.86 -15.66
CA ARG A 165 2.54 -9.03 -14.83
C ARG A 165 3.65 -10.08 -14.86
N GLU A 166 4.36 -10.18 -15.96
CA GLU A 166 5.51 -11.08 -16.11
C GLU A 166 6.61 -10.77 -15.10
N LYS A 167 6.98 -9.47 -14.93
CA LYS A 167 7.96 -9.03 -13.92
C LYS A 167 7.48 -9.38 -12.52
N MET A 168 6.20 -9.14 -12.23
CA MET A 168 5.58 -9.50 -10.94
C MET A 168 5.69 -11.00 -10.68
N LEU A 169 5.27 -11.84 -11.62
CA LEU A 169 5.28 -13.30 -11.47
C LEU A 169 6.69 -13.87 -11.37
N THR A 170 7.63 -13.32 -12.14
CA THR A 170 9.05 -13.67 -12.03
C THR A 170 9.57 -13.39 -10.63
N GLN A 171 9.24 -12.24 -10.06
CA GLN A 171 9.69 -11.88 -8.71
C GLN A 171 8.99 -12.71 -7.64
N LEU A 172 7.68 -12.93 -7.78
CA LEU A 172 6.93 -13.82 -6.88
C LEU A 172 7.50 -15.24 -6.90
N LYS A 173 7.82 -15.79 -8.07
CA LYS A 173 8.46 -17.12 -8.20
C LYS A 173 9.78 -17.20 -7.45
N LYS A 174 10.62 -16.16 -7.52
CA LYS A 174 11.87 -16.09 -6.75
C LYS A 174 11.60 -16.11 -5.24
N LEU A 175 10.59 -15.36 -4.76
CA LEU A 175 10.20 -15.35 -3.35
C LEU A 175 9.70 -16.73 -2.90
N LEU A 176 8.85 -17.38 -3.68
CA LEU A 176 8.36 -18.73 -3.38
C LEU A 176 9.50 -19.75 -3.33
N HIS A 177 10.44 -19.70 -4.29
CA HIS A 177 11.64 -20.54 -4.27
C HIS A 177 12.50 -20.27 -3.03
N HIS A 178 12.65 -19.00 -2.62
CA HIS A 178 13.37 -18.66 -1.40
C HIS A 178 12.69 -19.24 -0.14
N CYS A 179 11.37 -19.21 -0.06
CA CYS A 179 10.64 -19.87 1.02
C CYS A 179 10.93 -21.37 1.07
N ASP A 180 10.90 -22.03 -0.09
CA ASP A 180 11.12 -23.48 -0.19
C ASP A 180 12.57 -23.85 0.20
N THR A 181 13.56 -23.05 -0.16
CA THR A 181 14.99 -23.32 0.10
C THR A 181 15.44 -22.98 1.52
N HIS A 182 14.69 -22.13 2.23
CA HIS A 182 15.03 -21.70 3.59
C HIS A 182 14.04 -22.21 4.65
N ASP A 183 13.22 -23.19 4.29
CA ASP A 183 12.24 -23.81 5.20
C ASP A 183 11.24 -22.82 5.84
N TYR A 184 10.84 -21.76 5.12
CA TYR A 184 9.79 -20.88 5.57
C TYR A 184 8.40 -21.43 5.26
N ILE A 185 7.49 -21.33 6.22
CA ILE A 185 6.07 -21.69 6.05
C ILE A 185 5.30 -20.44 5.65
N ILE A 186 4.69 -20.46 4.46
CA ILE A 186 3.80 -19.38 4.00
C ILE A 186 2.47 -19.50 4.74
N THR A 187 2.05 -18.42 5.43
CA THR A 187 0.89 -18.45 6.31
C THR A 187 -0.39 -17.89 5.69
N GLY A 188 -0.32 -17.18 4.57
CA GLY A 188 -1.47 -16.55 3.94
C GLY A 188 -1.22 -16.12 2.50
N ASP A 189 -2.13 -15.30 1.98
CA ASP A 189 -2.01 -14.65 0.67
C ASP A 189 -0.84 -13.68 0.65
N ALA A 190 -0.23 -13.45 -0.51
CA ALA A 190 0.76 -12.40 -0.67
C ALA A 190 0.07 -11.06 -0.99
N PHE A 191 0.79 -9.99 -0.70
CA PHE A 191 0.38 -8.62 -0.97
C PHE A 191 1.30 -8.01 -2.02
N ARG A 192 0.74 -7.44 -3.06
CA ARG A 192 1.47 -6.56 -3.97
C ARG A 192 1.12 -5.12 -3.62
N ILE A 193 2.09 -4.33 -3.19
CA ILE A 193 1.89 -2.96 -2.71
C ILE A 193 2.64 -2.01 -3.62
N MET A 194 1.95 -1.00 -4.12
CA MET A 194 2.53 0.06 -4.93
C MET A 194 3.33 1.02 -4.02
N GLN A 195 4.61 1.19 -4.31
CA GLN A 195 5.51 2.07 -3.57
C GLN A 195 5.76 3.38 -4.30
N VAL A 196 5.89 3.33 -5.62
CA VAL A 196 5.97 4.50 -6.52
C VAL A 196 4.93 4.35 -7.61
N ASP A 197 4.03 5.33 -7.68
CA ASP A 197 2.87 5.29 -8.56
C ASP A 197 3.21 5.83 -9.96
N VAL A 198 2.58 5.24 -10.96
CA VAL A 198 2.60 5.70 -12.35
C VAL A 198 1.98 7.08 -12.57
N SER A 199 1.20 7.61 -11.62
CA SER A 199 0.71 9.00 -11.69
C SER A 199 1.82 10.04 -11.58
N LEU A 200 3.03 9.62 -11.17
CA LEU A 200 4.21 10.47 -11.01
C LEU A 200 5.11 10.49 -12.23
N THR A 201 4.96 9.56 -13.13
CA THR A 201 5.85 9.39 -14.26
C THR A 201 5.12 8.85 -15.48
N ASP A 202 5.46 9.35 -16.66
CA ASP A 202 5.01 8.78 -17.94
C ASP A 202 5.82 7.52 -18.33
N GLN A 203 6.85 7.18 -17.54
CA GLN A 203 7.73 6.04 -17.76
C GLN A 203 7.29 4.87 -16.89
N TYR A 204 6.61 3.91 -17.46
CA TYR A 204 6.08 2.74 -16.74
C TYR A 204 7.14 1.91 -16.00
N ASP A 205 8.39 1.97 -16.43
CA ASP A 205 9.50 1.27 -15.75
C ASP A 205 9.93 1.92 -14.43
N GLU A 206 9.52 3.16 -14.18
CA GLU A 206 9.78 3.89 -12.93
C GLU A 206 8.73 3.64 -11.85
N ALA A 207 7.66 2.91 -12.15
CA ALA A 207 6.74 2.42 -11.13
C ALA A 207 7.36 1.28 -10.34
N TYR A 208 7.31 1.33 -9.01
CA TYR A 208 7.87 0.31 -8.13
C TYR A 208 6.82 -0.34 -7.26
N TYR A 209 6.92 -1.65 -7.16
CA TYR A 209 6.05 -2.48 -6.34
C TYR A 209 6.85 -3.32 -5.36
N GLU A 210 6.27 -3.55 -4.20
CA GLU A 210 6.75 -4.50 -3.21
C GLU A 210 5.81 -5.70 -3.16
N ILE A 211 6.37 -6.91 -3.24
CA ILE A 211 5.65 -8.14 -2.94
C ILE A 211 6.01 -8.55 -1.52
N GLN A 212 5.01 -8.84 -0.71
CA GLN A 212 5.14 -9.26 0.69
C GLN A 212 4.44 -10.60 0.87
N ILE A 213 5.15 -11.64 1.26
CA ILE A 213 4.61 -12.97 1.59
C ILE A 213 4.68 -13.16 3.10
N PRO A 214 3.55 -13.36 3.81
CA PRO A 214 3.56 -13.64 5.23
C PRO A 214 4.18 -15.03 5.49
N ILE A 215 5.17 -15.08 6.38
CA ILE A 215 5.94 -16.29 6.66
C ILE A 215 6.04 -16.58 8.15
N LYS A 216 6.33 -17.85 8.46
CA LYS A 216 6.84 -18.29 9.77
C LYS A 216 8.06 -19.17 9.55
N GLU A 217 8.99 -19.10 10.48
CA GLU A 217 10.08 -20.06 10.53
C GLU A 217 9.54 -21.43 10.90
N LYS A 218 10.06 -22.47 10.25
CA LYS A 218 9.75 -23.85 10.63
C LYS A 218 10.43 -24.12 11.96
N VAL A 219 9.66 -24.25 13.03
CA VAL A 219 10.20 -24.66 14.32
C VAL A 219 10.74 -26.07 14.15
N THR A 220 12.06 -26.18 14.04
CA THR A 220 12.76 -27.46 14.16
C THR A 220 12.58 -27.93 15.60
N SER A 221 11.64 -28.83 15.83
CA SER A 221 11.53 -29.55 17.09
C SER A 221 12.70 -30.52 17.18
N GLU A 222 13.85 -30.03 17.62
CA GLU A 222 14.97 -30.86 18.06
C GLU A 222 15.57 -30.26 19.32
N GLN A 223 15.25 -30.86 20.50
CA GLN A 223 16.24 -31.61 21.22
C GLN A 223 15.55 -32.52 22.23
N PRO A 224 15.70 -33.86 22.16
CA PRO A 224 15.48 -34.68 23.32
C PRO A 224 16.63 -34.38 24.29
N SER A 225 16.26 -33.83 25.44
CA SER A 225 17.13 -33.72 26.62
C SER A 225 17.76 -35.08 26.92
N LYS A 226 19.09 -35.09 26.91
CA LYS A 226 19.89 -36.13 27.57
C LYS A 226 20.05 -35.77 29.03
#